data_f25a9ff3ada63e4f6939fe83c10c3acf
#
_entry.id   f25a9ff3ada63e4f6939fe83c10c3acf
#
_cell.length_a   1.000
_cell.length_b   1.000
_cell.length_c   1.000
_cell.angle_alpha   90.00
_cell.angle_beta   90.00
_cell.angle_gamma   90.00
#
_symmetry.space_group_name_H-M   'P 1'
#
loop_
_entity.id
_entity.type
_entity.pdbx_description
1 polymer ?
#
loop_
_entity_poly.entity_id
_entity_poly.type
_entity_poly.pdbx_seq_one_letter_code
_entity_poly.pdbx_strand_id
1 'polypeptide(L)'
;MTLPAPTPAKTYSRSDLEQLRSFDRADIFRALRSFEDAGLSDDEFVLKAAVLLDGSKTPGLSDATKAKDPQAILDATMDACRGTVVAGKSNLAPVSTEAAEDVLQHRFTFYDETHQLPVDIDWDFNPGTAHWGMDLNRFSYLRPLLAAWYTTDEVRFARKGVDLILDWIAKCDFGRGFTATPYVFGSYLNNAIHCEVWGQFIRQVLPAGIVEPVELMRILKSLHDQLAYLEIVTNGHAGNWPTIGCRGILAALAALPVLRDREQFAHYCIRTLSEQIADQVLPDGVQDELTPHYHWCVVNNLLVSLRSARELGRDLAPRTLETLHRMVHYTQQTIMPDGSAQLAFNDSDCASVPSVESLLEQAGLEDSLPSPARGPELFPYAGVAFLRQRPEEGDLYLAFDGGPYGRGHQHEDKLGFWLFAYGRSFLVDPGRHLYDRSAASYYNYLRSTRAHSTILINGDGQHSRGRPDTWIP
;
A
#
# COMPACT_ATOMS: atom_id res chain seq x y z
N MET A 1 -3.82 -14.79 31.81
CA MET A 1 -5.03 -14.02 31.48
C MET A 1 -5.57 -14.58 30.20
N THR A 2 -6.79 -15.05 30.17
CA THR A 2 -7.45 -15.56 28.96
C THR A 2 -7.98 -14.37 28.17
N LEU A 3 -7.64 -14.31 26.89
CA LEU A 3 -8.23 -13.34 25.96
C LEU A 3 -9.77 -13.51 25.93
N PRO A 4 -10.53 -12.43 25.91
CA PRO A 4 -11.98 -12.53 25.75
C PRO A 4 -12.32 -13.17 24.41
N ALA A 5 -13.26 -14.08 24.38
CA ALA A 5 -13.75 -14.69 23.15
C ALA A 5 -14.30 -13.60 22.20
N PRO A 6 -14.01 -13.68 20.89
CA PRO A 6 -14.52 -12.72 19.92
C PRO A 6 -16.04 -12.81 19.88
N THR A 7 -16.71 -11.74 20.23
CA THR A 7 -18.15 -11.58 20.02
C THR A 7 -18.35 -10.73 18.77
N PRO A 8 -19.29 -11.09 17.87
CA PRO A 8 -19.64 -10.25 16.73
C PRO A 8 -19.99 -8.84 17.23
N ALA A 9 -19.40 -7.81 16.63
CA ALA A 9 -19.62 -6.39 16.94
C ALA A 9 -19.11 -5.90 18.30
N LYS A 10 -18.00 -6.39 18.82
CA LYS A 10 -17.36 -5.78 19.97
C LYS A 10 -16.55 -4.55 19.51
N THR A 11 -17.04 -3.37 19.87
CA THR A 11 -16.22 -2.14 19.85
C THR A 11 -15.16 -2.29 20.94
N TYR A 12 -13.90 -2.42 20.55
CA TYR A 12 -12.79 -2.44 21.50
C TYR A 12 -12.62 -1.05 22.10
N SER A 13 -12.65 -0.95 23.43
CA SER A 13 -12.30 0.27 24.13
C SER A 13 -10.80 0.58 23.95
N ARG A 14 -10.39 1.82 24.19
CA ARG A 14 -8.98 2.21 24.16
C ARG A 14 -8.12 1.33 25.09
N SER A 15 -8.64 0.94 26.24
CA SER A 15 -7.95 0.05 27.18
C SER A 15 -7.84 -1.39 26.65
N ASP A 16 -8.84 -1.89 25.92
CA ASP A 16 -8.79 -3.22 25.28
C ASP A 16 -7.72 -3.21 24.19
N LEU A 17 -7.61 -2.13 23.39
CA LEU A 17 -6.61 -1.98 22.34
C LEU A 17 -5.18 -1.87 22.91
N GLU A 18 -5.01 -1.13 24.01
CA GLU A 18 -3.72 -1.05 24.72
C GLU A 18 -3.31 -2.41 25.30
N GLN A 19 -4.27 -3.18 25.82
CA GLN A 19 -4.03 -4.52 26.32
C GLN A 19 -3.67 -5.48 25.17
N LEU A 20 -4.37 -5.44 24.03
CA LEU A 20 -4.07 -6.25 22.85
C LEU A 20 -2.66 -6.01 22.30
N ARG A 21 -2.17 -4.76 22.34
CA ARG A 21 -0.81 -4.41 21.91
C ARG A 21 0.30 -5.09 22.74
N SER A 22 0.02 -5.52 23.96
CA SER A 22 0.96 -6.23 24.81
C SER A 22 1.09 -7.73 24.49
N PHE A 23 0.22 -8.27 23.62
CA PHE A 23 0.23 -9.67 23.21
C PHE A 23 1.09 -9.92 21.99
N ASP A 24 1.50 -11.19 21.83
CA ASP A 24 2.08 -11.68 20.58
C ASP A 24 1.11 -11.46 19.40
N ARG A 25 1.64 -11.22 18.20
CA ARG A 25 0.83 -11.03 16.99
C ARG A 25 -0.10 -12.21 16.72
N ALA A 26 0.37 -13.44 16.94
CA ALA A 26 -0.44 -14.64 16.79
C ALA A 26 -1.63 -14.66 17.74
N ASP A 27 -1.46 -14.14 18.97
CA ASP A 27 -2.55 -14.05 19.94
C ASP A 27 -3.55 -12.97 19.55
N ILE A 28 -3.10 -11.85 18.99
CA ILE A 28 -3.97 -10.80 18.44
C ILE A 28 -4.82 -11.39 17.31
N PHE A 29 -4.21 -12.07 16.37
CA PHE A 29 -4.93 -12.71 15.28
C PHE A 29 -5.97 -13.71 15.76
N ARG A 30 -5.60 -14.60 16.67
CA ARG A 30 -6.54 -15.57 17.24
C ARG A 30 -7.73 -14.93 17.96
N ALA A 31 -7.51 -13.75 18.57
CA ALA A 31 -8.57 -13.00 19.25
C ALA A 31 -9.49 -12.26 18.28
N LEU A 32 -8.98 -11.85 17.13
CA LEU A 32 -9.72 -11.01 16.17
C LEU A 32 -10.44 -11.79 15.08
N ARG A 33 -10.06 -13.05 14.83
CA ARG A 33 -10.78 -13.85 13.84
C ARG A 33 -12.28 -13.89 14.15
N SER A 34 -13.08 -13.70 13.14
CA SER A 34 -14.52 -13.64 13.27
C SER A 34 -15.12 -14.96 13.77
N PHE A 35 -14.58 -16.09 13.31
CA PHE A 35 -14.91 -17.44 13.80
C PHE A 35 -13.90 -18.49 13.32
N GLU A 36 -13.85 -19.63 14.03
CA GLU A 36 -13.11 -20.82 13.60
C GLU A 36 -13.90 -21.53 12.49
N ASP A 37 -13.25 -21.75 11.34
CA ASP A 37 -13.87 -22.36 10.17
C ASP A 37 -13.34 -23.77 9.84
N ALA A 38 -12.34 -24.25 10.58
CA ALA A 38 -11.81 -25.59 10.40
C ALA A 38 -12.88 -26.66 10.64
N GLY A 39 -13.06 -27.52 9.64
CA GLY A 39 -14.01 -28.65 9.72
C GLY A 39 -15.49 -28.30 9.51
N LEU A 40 -15.82 -27.05 9.19
CA LEU A 40 -17.18 -26.68 8.80
C LEU A 40 -17.48 -27.17 7.38
N SER A 41 -18.72 -27.64 7.15
CA SER A 41 -19.26 -27.75 5.80
C SER A 41 -19.45 -26.37 5.17
N ASP A 42 -19.59 -26.31 3.84
CA ASP A 42 -19.83 -25.03 3.14
C ASP A 42 -21.10 -24.34 3.64
N ASP A 43 -22.18 -25.06 3.89
CA ASP A 43 -23.43 -24.52 4.42
C ASP A 43 -23.24 -23.92 5.82
N GLU A 44 -22.57 -24.64 6.72
CA GLU A 44 -22.26 -24.16 8.07
C GLU A 44 -21.36 -22.92 8.02
N PHE A 45 -20.38 -22.92 7.12
CA PHE A 45 -19.50 -21.79 6.89
C PHE A 45 -20.29 -20.57 6.43
N VAL A 46 -21.14 -20.70 5.40
CA VAL A 46 -21.95 -19.60 4.85
C VAL A 46 -22.88 -19.01 5.92
N LEU A 47 -23.57 -19.86 6.70
CA LEU A 47 -24.44 -19.42 7.79
C LEU A 47 -23.68 -18.62 8.85
N LYS A 48 -22.47 -19.01 9.19
CA LYS A 48 -21.61 -18.26 10.13
C LYS A 48 -21.08 -16.97 9.51
N ALA A 49 -20.65 -17.00 8.24
CA ALA A 49 -20.08 -15.86 7.57
C ALA A 49 -21.10 -14.75 7.26
N ALA A 50 -22.39 -15.06 7.20
CA ALA A 50 -23.45 -14.10 6.97
C ALA A 50 -23.46 -12.92 7.96
N VAL A 51 -22.94 -13.11 9.19
CA VAL A 51 -22.84 -12.04 10.19
C VAL A 51 -21.80 -10.98 9.85
N LEU A 52 -20.90 -11.26 8.90
CA LEU A 52 -19.87 -10.35 8.44
C LEU A 52 -20.35 -9.43 7.30
N LEU A 53 -21.60 -9.60 6.88
CA LEU A 53 -22.20 -8.84 5.79
C LEU A 53 -23.09 -7.71 6.30
N ASP A 54 -23.09 -6.58 5.60
CA ASP A 54 -23.98 -5.46 5.87
C ASP A 54 -25.35 -5.70 5.23
N GLY A 55 -26.33 -6.00 6.04
CA GLY A 55 -27.69 -6.24 5.58
C GLY A 55 -28.34 -5.04 4.87
N SER A 56 -27.86 -3.82 5.10
CA SER A 56 -28.33 -2.63 4.37
C SER A 56 -27.78 -2.55 2.95
N LYS A 57 -26.71 -3.25 2.66
CA LYS A 57 -26.05 -3.34 1.36
C LYS A 57 -26.28 -4.67 0.64
N THR A 58 -26.93 -5.60 1.31
CA THR A 58 -27.17 -6.96 0.81
C THR A 58 -28.68 -7.25 0.91
N PRO A 59 -29.48 -6.79 -0.05
CA PRO A 59 -30.94 -7.03 -0.06
C PRO A 59 -31.27 -8.53 0.05
N GLY A 60 -32.25 -8.87 0.86
CA GLY A 60 -32.66 -10.26 1.09
C GLY A 60 -31.83 -11.01 2.15
N LEU A 61 -30.65 -10.53 2.54
CA LEU A 61 -29.79 -11.20 3.51
C LEU A 61 -30.48 -11.48 4.85
N SER A 62 -31.25 -10.51 5.36
CA SER A 62 -31.95 -10.65 6.65
C SER A 62 -32.93 -11.81 6.66
N ASP A 63 -33.70 -11.98 5.58
CA ASP A 63 -34.70 -13.04 5.48
C ASP A 63 -34.03 -14.39 5.22
N ALA A 64 -33.01 -14.46 4.37
CA ALA A 64 -32.21 -15.65 4.12
C ALA A 64 -31.51 -16.13 5.40
N THR A 65 -30.98 -15.22 6.21
CA THR A 65 -30.32 -15.53 7.49
C THR A 65 -31.35 -16.06 8.51
N LYS A 66 -32.52 -15.46 8.62
CA LYS A 66 -33.59 -15.96 9.51
C LYS A 66 -34.08 -17.33 9.09
N ALA A 67 -34.19 -17.57 7.79
CA ALA A 67 -34.56 -18.86 7.23
C ALA A 67 -33.47 -19.94 7.38
N LYS A 68 -32.24 -19.51 7.69
CA LYS A 68 -31.03 -20.36 7.68
C LYS A 68 -30.83 -21.04 6.32
N ASP A 69 -30.99 -20.27 5.26
CA ASP A 69 -30.86 -20.73 3.87
C ASP A 69 -29.50 -20.29 3.30
N PRO A 70 -28.50 -21.18 3.24
CA PRO A 70 -27.17 -20.86 2.73
C PRO A 70 -27.19 -20.40 1.29
N GLN A 71 -28.00 -21.03 0.43
CA GLN A 71 -28.07 -20.66 -0.98
C GLN A 71 -28.63 -19.25 -1.18
N ALA A 72 -29.67 -18.89 -0.47
CA ALA A 72 -30.23 -17.54 -0.52
C ALA A 72 -29.26 -16.47 0.02
N ILE A 73 -28.42 -16.81 1.01
CA ILE A 73 -27.35 -15.93 1.51
C ILE A 73 -26.29 -15.72 0.42
N LEU A 74 -25.87 -16.79 -0.24
CA LEU A 74 -24.89 -16.74 -1.34
C LEU A 74 -25.41 -15.88 -2.50
N ASP A 75 -26.65 -16.13 -2.94
CA ASP A 75 -27.26 -15.39 -4.04
C ASP A 75 -27.35 -13.88 -3.73
N ALA A 76 -27.85 -13.53 -2.54
CA ALA A 76 -27.96 -12.13 -2.10
C ALA A 76 -26.57 -11.45 -2.04
N THR A 77 -25.54 -12.16 -1.59
CA THR A 77 -24.17 -11.65 -1.51
C THR A 77 -23.58 -11.42 -2.88
N MET A 78 -23.73 -12.39 -3.78
CA MET A 78 -23.25 -12.30 -5.16
C MET A 78 -23.90 -11.14 -5.91
N ASP A 79 -25.22 -10.98 -5.80
CA ASP A 79 -25.97 -9.92 -6.45
C ASP A 79 -25.56 -8.53 -5.94
N ALA A 80 -25.38 -8.39 -4.62
CA ALA A 80 -24.93 -7.15 -4.02
C ALA A 80 -23.51 -6.77 -4.46
N CYS A 81 -22.59 -7.73 -4.54
CA CYS A 81 -21.23 -7.48 -5.01
C CYS A 81 -21.17 -7.19 -6.50
N ARG A 82 -21.95 -7.88 -7.34
CA ARG A 82 -22.02 -7.61 -8.79
C ARG A 82 -22.59 -6.24 -9.11
N GLY A 83 -23.54 -5.75 -8.34
CA GLY A 83 -24.15 -4.43 -8.51
C GLY A 83 -23.19 -3.26 -8.34
N THR A 84 -21.99 -3.48 -7.80
CA THR A 84 -20.97 -2.45 -7.56
C THR A 84 -19.94 -2.31 -8.69
N VAL A 85 -20.11 -3.07 -9.77
CA VAL A 85 -19.14 -3.11 -10.85
C VAL A 85 -19.15 -1.80 -11.63
N VAL A 86 -17.98 -1.16 -11.68
CA VAL A 86 -17.68 -0.14 -12.68
C VAL A 86 -17.42 -0.88 -13.98
N ALA A 87 -18.36 -0.78 -14.92
CA ALA A 87 -18.22 -1.35 -16.24
C ALA A 87 -16.99 -0.77 -16.93
N GLY A 88 -16.15 -1.62 -17.42
CA GLY A 88 -15.13 -1.23 -18.38
C GLY A 88 -13.91 -2.13 -18.28
N LYS A 89 -13.64 -2.88 -19.34
CA LYS A 89 -12.27 -3.21 -19.71
C LYS A 89 -11.57 -1.84 -19.80
N SER A 90 -11.01 -1.36 -18.66
CA SER A 90 -10.33 -0.08 -18.60
C SER A 90 -9.20 -0.11 -19.61
N ASN A 91 -8.81 1.05 -20.13
CA ASN A 91 -7.76 1.31 -21.11
C ASN A 91 -6.36 0.81 -20.65
N LEU A 92 -6.27 -0.47 -20.30
CA LEU A 92 -4.99 -1.13 -20.09
C LEU A 92 -4.36 -1.24 -21.48
N ALA A 93 -3.21 -0.60 -21.65
CA ALA A 93 -2.40 -0.80 -22.84
C ALA A 93 -2.16 -2.32 -23.03
N PRO A 94 -2.09 -2.81 -24.27
CA PRO A 94 -1.76 -4.21 -24.54
C PRO A 94 -0.47 -4.58 -23.79
N VAL A 95 -0.58 -5.48 -22.82
CA VAL A 95 0.56 -5.93 -22.02
C VAL A 95 1.00 -7.28 -22.54
N SER A 96 2.31 -7.55 -22.56
CA SER A 96 2.84 -8.88 -22.79
C SER A 96 2.17 -9.88 -21.83
N THR A 97 1.71 -11.01 -22.34
CA THR A 97 1.14 -12.09 -21.52
C THR A 97 2.21 -12.93 -20.83
N GLU A 98 3.48 -12.70 -21.11
CA GLU A 98 4.61 -13.51 -20.61
C GLU A 98 4.63 -13.60 -19.08
N ALA A 99 4.55 -12.46 -18.40
CA ALA A 99 4.51 -12.43 -16.94
C ALA A 99 3.29 -13.18 -16.35
N ALA A 100 2.15 -13.18 -17.06
CA ALA A 100 0.98 -13.92 -16.64
C ALA A 100 1.13 -15.43 -16.89
N GLU A 101 1.74 -15.84 -18.00
CA GLU A 101 2.08 -17.24 -18.28
C GLU A 101 3.07 -17.79 -17.24
N ASP A 102 4.03 -16.99 -16.80
CA ASP A 102 4.94 -17.35 -15.73
C ASP A 102 4.19 -17.64 -14.43
N VAL A 103 3.24 -16.78 -14.04
CA VAL A 103 2.43 -17.00 -12.84
C VAL A 103 1.55 -18.26 -12.97
N LEU A 104 1.01 -18.57 -14.16
CA LEU A 104 0.28 -19.82 -14.37
C LEU A 104 1.15 -21.06 -14.06
N GLN A 105 2.44 -20.97 -14.32
CA GLN A 105 3.43 -22.02 -14.06
C GLN A 105 4.06 -21.93 -12.67
N HIS A 106 3.59 -21.07 -11.78
CA HIS A 106 4.17 -20.76 -10.46
C HIS A 106 5.62 -20.25 -10.54
N ARG A 107 5.94 -19.52 -11.61
CA ARG A 107 7.21 -18.83 -11.77
C ARG A 107 7.02 -17.35 -11.41
N PHE A 108 7.70 -16.89 -10.37
CA PHE A 108 7.57 -15.53 -9.83
C PHE A 108 8.90 -14.80 -9.92
N THR A 109 8.87 -13.58 -10.39
CA THR A 109 10.03 -12.70 -10.55
C THR A 109 9.85 -11.43 -9.74
N PHE A 110 10.77 -11.18 -8.80
CA PHE A 110 10.85 -9.94 -8.04
C PHE A 110 12.32 -9.51 -7.98
N TYR A 111 12.62 -8.22 -8.18
CA TYR A 111 13.98 -7.65 -8.14
C TYR A 111 14.97 -8.38 -9.09
N ASP A 112 14.52 -8.71 -10.30
CA ASP A 112 15.29 -9.48 -11.30
C ASP A 112 15.69 -10.89 -10.86
N GLU A 113 15.14 -11.39 -9.76
CA GLU A 113 15.35 -12.74 -9.26
C GLU A 113 14.09 -13.59 -9.49
N THR A 114 14.23 -14.68 -10.25
CA THR A 114 13.12 -15.56 -10.64
C THR A 114 13.20 -16.91 -9.93
N HIS A 115 12.10 -17.32 -9.30
CA HIS A 115 12.00 -18.67 -8.70
C HIS A 115 10.78 -19.41 -9.22
N GLN A 116 10.99 -20.71 -9.48
CA GLN A 116 9.95 -21.67 -9.78
C GLN A 116 9.50 -22.32 -8.48
N LEU A 117 8.24 -22.10 -8.09
CA LEU A 117 7.66 -22.72 -6.91
C LEU A 117 6.87 -23.99 -7.27
N PRO A 118 6.71 -24.95 -6.33
CA PRO A 118 5.86 -26.12 -6.54
C PRO A 118 4.38 -25.72 -6.67
N VAL A 119 3.55 -26.66 -7.14
CA VAL A 119 2.09 -26.48 -7.21
C VAL A 119 1.50 -26.23 -5.81
N ASP A 120 2.02 -26.94 -4.81
CA ASP A 120 1.74 -26.70 -3.39
C ASP A 120 2.68 -25.61 -2.87
N ILE A 121 2.26 -24.33 -3.02
CA ILE A 121 3.10 -23.18 -2.70
C ILE A 121 3.37 -23.14 -1.19
N ASP A 122 4.65 -23.05 -0.82
CA ASP A 122 5.08 -22.62 0.50
C ASP A 122 5.11 -21.08 0.52
N TRP A 123 4.13 -20.46 1.16
CA TRP A 123 4.03 -18.99 1.25
C TRP A 123 5.09 -18.37 2.15
N ASP A 124 5.80 -19.19 2.96
CA ASP A 124 6.96 -18.77 3.74
C ASP A 124 8.28 -18.88 2.96
N PHE A 125 8.22 -19.28 1.68
CA PHE A 125 9.42 -19.40 0.86
C PHE A 125 10.25 -18.12 0.87
N ASN A 126 11.52 -18.29 1.22
CA ASN A 126 12.49 -17.19 1.28
C ASN A 126 13.81 -17.63 0.64
N PRO A 127 14.16 -17.10 -0.55
CA PRO A 127 15.41 -17.46 -1.25
C PRO A 127 16.69 -16.88 -0.63
N GLY A 128 16.58 -16.21 0.52
CA GLY A 128 17.70 -15.53 1.20
C GLY A 128 17.58 -14.01 1.21
N THR A 129 16.65 -13.44 0.47
CA THR A 129 16.32 -12.02 0.48
C THR A 129 14.93 -11.81 1.07
N ALA A 130 14.87 -11.11 2.21
CA ALA A 130 13.62 -10.88 2.93
C ALA A 130 12.52 -10.26 2.05
N HIS A 131 12.91 -9.37 1.13
CA HIS A 131 11.97 -8.66 0.26
C HIS A 131 11.28 -9.57 -0.75
N TRP A 132 11.97 -10.58 -1.28
CA TRP A 132 11.39 -11.49 -2.26
C TRP A 132 10.16 -12.23 -1.69
N GLY A 133 10.31 -12.83 -0.49
CA GLY A 133 9.20 -13.50 0.19
C GLY A 133 8.06 -12.55 0.58
N MET A 134 8.39 -11.28 0.93
CA MET A 134 7.35 -10.26 1.16
C MET A 134 6.56 -9.97 -0.11
N ASP A 135 7.20 -9.84 -1.26
CA ASP A 135 6.53 -9.53 -2.53
C ASP A 135 5.72 -10.71 -3.07
N LEU A 136 6.14 -11.95 -2.81
CA LEU A 136 5.30 -13.14 -3.04
C LEU A 136 3.95 -13.00 -2.31
N ASN A 137 3.98 -12.54 -1.06
CA ASN A 137 2.78 -12.35 -0.24
C ASN A 137 2.06 -11.00 -0.49
N ARG A 138 2.52 -10.13 -1.37
CA ARG A 138 1.84 -8.87 -1.76
C ARG A 138 0.92 -9.00 -2.95
N PHE A 139 0.95 -10.12 -3.64
CA PHE A 139 0.06 -10.42 -4.76
C PHE A 139 0.13 -9.41 -5.93
N SER A 140 1.26 -8.72 -6.13
CA SER A 140 1.42 -7.78 -7.25
C SER A 140 1.22 -8.46 -8.62
N TYR A 141 1.46 -9.75 -8.72
CA TYR A 141 1.26 -10.59 -9.90
C TYR A 141 -0.21 -10.83 -10.27
N LEU A 142 -1.17 -10.41 -9.46
CA LEU A 142 -2.59 -10.36 -9.89
C LEU A 142 -2.82 -9.33 -11.01
N ARG A 143 -2.00 -8.27 -11.07
CA ARG A 143 -2.10 -7.25 -12.13
C ARG A 143 -1.80 -7.80 -13.52
N PRO A 144 -0.66 -8.47 -13.78
CA PRO A 144 -0.42 -9.10 -15.09
C PRO A 144 -1.45 -10.18 -15.43
N LEU A 145 -1.94 -10.96 -14.47
CA LEU A 145 -3.02 -11.92 -14.71
C LEU A 145 -4.30 -11.22 -15.20
N LEU A 146 -4.70 -10.15 -14.55
CA LEU A 146 -5.85 -9.35 -14.92
C LEU A 146 -5.69 -8.70 -16.31
N ALA A 147 -4.51 -8.15 -16.59
CA ALA A 147 -4.19 -7.54 -17.87
C ALA A 147 -4.21 -8.58 -19.01
N ALA A 148 -3.64 -9.77 -18.79
CA ALA A 148 -3.68 -10.87 -19.75
C ALA A 148 -5.12 -11.33 -20.03
N TRP A 149 -5.96 -11.49 -18.99
CA TRP A 149 -7.37 -11.82 -19.16
C TRP A 149 -8.11 -10.76 -19.98
N TYR A 150 -7.92 -9.47 -19.70
CA TYR A 150 -8.55 -8.41 -20.49
C TYR A 150 -8.09 -8.36 -21.94
N THR A 151 -6.85 -8.72 -22.21
CA THR A 151 -6.27 -8.71 -23.55
C THR A 151 -6.70 -9.91 -24.37
N THR A 152 -6.82 -11.10 -23.75
CA THR A 152 -7.02 -12.38 -24.45
C THR A 152 -8.43 -12.97 -24.29
N ASP A 153 -9.22 -12.50 -23.33
CA ASP A 153 -10.48 -13.10 -22.84
C ASP A 153 -10.30 -14.54 -22.28
N GLU A 154 -9.05 -14.99 -22.05
CA GLU A 154 -8.79 -16.33 -21.51
C GLU A 154 -9.01 -16.39 -20.00
N VAL A 155 -10.11 -17.00 -19.59
CA VAL A 155 -10.55 -17.14 -18.18
C VAL A 155 -9.48 -17.75 -17.28
N ARG A 156 -8.57 -18.60 -17.82
CA ARG A 156 -7.50 -19.24 -17.03
C ARG A 156 -6.64 -18.25 -16.25
N PHE A 157 -6.39 -17.07 -16.79
CA PHE A 157 -5.60 -16.04 -16.09
C PHE A 157 -6.34 -15.49 -14.85
N ALA A 158 -7.59 -15.10 -15.03
CA ALA A 158 -8.38 -14.59 -13.91
C ALA A 158 -8.69 -15.69 -12.87
N ARG A 159 -8.98 -16.92 -13.31
CA ARG A 159 -9.17 -18.08 -12.42
C ARG A 159 -7.92 -18.34 -11.58
N LYS A 160 -6.74 -18.30 -12.20
CA LYS A 160 -5.47 -18.48 -11.49
C LYS A 160 -5.31 -17.50 -10.33
N GLY A 161 -5.68 -16.23 -10.51
CA GLY A 161 -5.63 -15.24 -9.44
C GLY A 161 -6.55 -15.60 -8.26
N VAL A 162 -7.76 -16.07 -8.54
CA VAL A 162 -8.69 -16.56 -7.50
C VAL A 162 -8.10 -17.77 -6.77
N ASP A 163 -7.56 -18.75 -7.52
CA ASP A 163 -6.96 -19.96 -6.94
C ASP A 163 -5.81 -19.63 -5.99
N LEU A 164 -4.93 -18.69 -6.37
CA LEU A 164 -3.82 -18.25 -5.52
C LEU A 164 -4.29 -17.56 -4.24
N ILE A 165 -5.33 -16.72 -4.31
CA ILE A 165 -5.93 -16.10 -3.12
C ILE A 165 -6.49 -17.16 -2.18
N LEU A 166 -7.24 -18.13 -2.72
CA LEU A 166 -7.85 -19.19 -1.92
C LEU A 166 -6.82 -20.14 -1.33
N ASP A 167 -5.75 -20.47 -2.06
CA ASP A 167 -4.64 -21.28 -1.55
C ASP A 167 -3.94 -20.56 -0.38
N TRP A 168 -3.69 -19.26 -0.52
CA TRP A 168 -3.14 -18.46 0.58
C TRP A 168 -4.08 -18.45 1.80
N ILE A 169 -5.38 -18.22 1.62
CA ILE A 169 -6.37 -18.25 2.70
C ILE A 169 -6.36 -19.62 3.41
N ALA A 170 -6.32 -20.69 2.64
CA ALA A 170 -6.32 -22.04 3.20
C ALA A 170 -5.09 -22.36 4.06
N LYS A 171 -3.92 -21.80 3.71
CA LYS A 171 -2.63 -22.11 4.34
C LYS A 171 -2.19 -21.10 5.37
N CYS A 172 -2.49 -19.82 5.16
CA CYS A 172 -1.91 -18.69 5.89
C CYS A 172 -2.92 -17.90 6.71
N ASP A 173 -4.22 -18.16 6.54
CA ASP A 173 -5.27 -17.42 7.24
C ASP A 173 -5.28 -17.70 8.76
N PHE A 174 -5.96 -16.86 9.49
CA PHE A 174 -6.03 -16.85 10.94
C PHE A 174 -6.11 -18.26 11.59
N GLY A 175 -5.10 -18.59 12.38
CA GLY A 175 -5.05 -19.85 13.13
C GLY A 175 -4.56 -21.06 12.35
N ARG A 176 -4.27 -20.95 11.05
CA ARG A 176 -3.66 -22.01 10.25
C ARG A 176 -2.24 -21.64 9.88
N GLY A 177 -1.27 -22.49 10.21
CA GLY A 177 0.11 -22.36 9.75
C GLY A 177 0.78 -21.01 10.07
N PHE A 178 0.27 -20.29 11.09
CA PHE A 178 0.88 -19.04 11.50
C PHE A 178 2.31 -19.31 11.92
N THR A 179 3.25 -19.02 11.04
CA THR A 179 4.65 -19.04 11.35
C THR A 179 5.04 -17.64 11.83
N ALA A 180 5.96 -17.54 12.75
CA ALA A 180 6.45 -16.27 13.26
C ALA A 180 7.28 -15.48 12.22
N THR A 181 7.20 -15.88 10.94
CA THR A 181 7.96 -15.23 9.87
C THR A 181 7.32 -13.91 9.46
N PRO A 182 8.10 -12.87 9.17
CA PRO A 182 7.58 -11.55 8.82
C PRO A 182 6.98 -11.48 7.41
N TYR A 183 7.01 -12.57 6.64
CA TYR A 183 6.63 -12.57 5.22
C TYR A 183 5.17 -12.92 4.99
N VAL A 184 4.60 -13.73 5.87
CA VAL A 184 3.23 -14.21 5.78
C VAL A 184 2.27 -13.29 6.53
N PHE A 185 1.16 -13.78 6.97
CA PHE A 185 0.05 -13.07 7.58
C PHE A 185 0.43 -12.09 8.72
N GLY A 186 1.51 -12.33 9.44
CA GLY A 186 1.99 -11.43 10.49
C GLY A 186 2.56 -10.08 9.99
N SER A 187 2.80 -9.91 8.68
CA SER A 187 3.29 -8.66 8.12
C SER A 187 2.18 -7.64 7.99
N TYR A 188 2.31 -6.53 8.72
CA TYR A 188 1.38 -5.40 8.62
C TYR A 188 1.23 -4.89 7.18
N LEU A 189 2.35 -4.66 6.47
CA LEU A 189 2.35 -4.16 5.11
C LEU A 189 1.68 -5.12 4.13
N ASN A 190 1.93 -6.43 4.27
CA ASN A 190 1.32 -7.42 3.41
C ASN A 190 -0.20 -7.43 3.58
N ASN A 191 -0.71 -7.41 4.82
CA ASN A 191 -2.15 -7.36 5.06
C ASN A 191 -2.81 -6.10 4.46
N ALA A 192 -2.16 -4.93 4.59
CA ALA A 192 -2.67 -3.69 3.99
C ALA A 192 -2.74 -3.79 2.45
N ILE A 193 -1.71 -4.38 1.83
CA ILE A 193 -1.65 -4.56 0.37
C ILE A 193 -2.63 -5.62 -0.09
N HIS A 194 -2.80 -6.74 0.65
CA HIS A 194 -3.82 -7.76 0.35
C HIS A 194 -5.20 -7.13 0.26
N CYS A 195 -5.60 -6.35 1.27
CA CYS A 195 -6.92 -5.73 1.32
C CYS A 195 -7.21 -4.91 0.05
N GLU A 196 -6.26 -4.11 -0.41
CA GLU A 196 -6.39 -3.34 -1.64
C GLU A 196 -6.41 -4.25 -2.88
N VAL A 197 -5.37 -5.07 -3.04
CA VAL A 197 -5.13 -5.83 -4.28
C VAL A 197 -6.19 -6.90 -4.49
N TRP A 198 -6.56 -7.63 -3.45
CA TRP A 198 -7.61 -8.64 -3.55
C TRP A 198 -8.97 -8.02 -3.76
N GLY A 199 -9.31 -6.95 -3.02
CA GLY A 199 -10.57 -6.26 -3.20
C GLY A 199 -10.75 -5.78 -4.65
N GLN A 200 -9.74 -5.10 -5.19
CA GLN A 200 -9.76 -4.61 -6.57
C GLN A 200 -9.82 -5.74 -7.60
N PHE A 201 -9.06 -6.82 -7.40
CA PHE A 201 -9.05 -7.96 -8.30
C PHE A 201 -10.41 -8.66 -8.32
N ILE A 202 -10.97 -9.00 -7.16
CA ILE A 202 -12.27 -9.69 -7.03
C ILE A 202 -13.39 -8.84 -7.64
N ARG A 203 -13.43 -7.53 -7.37
CA ARG A 203 -14.40 -6.60 -7.97
C ARG A 203 -14.41 -6.69 -9.49
N GLN A 204 -13.27 -6.93 -10.13
CA GLN A 204 -13.17 -6.97 -11.59
C GLN A 204 -13.54 -8.32 -12.19
N VAL A 205 -13.20 -9.44 -11.53
CA VAL A 205 -13.44 -10.78 -12.07
C VAL A 205 -14.83 -11.34 -11.70
N LEU A 206 -15.46 -10.81 -10.67
CA LEU A 206 -16.75 -11.28 -10.16
C LEU A 206 -17.90 -11.22 -11.19
N PRO A 207 -18.05 -10.16 -12.03
CA PRO A 207 -19.12 -10.09 -13.03
C PRO A 207 -19.03 -11.15 -14.13
N ALA A 208 -17.84 -11.68 -14.36
CA ALA A 208 -17.60 -12.72 -15.37
C ALA A 208 -17.97 -14.13 -14.86
N GLY A 209 -18.43 -14.28 -13.61
CA GLY A 209 -18.78 -15.57 -13.03
C GLY A 209 -17.59 -16.48 -12.78
N ILE A 210 -16.40 -15.91 -12.59
CA ILE A 210 -15.14 -16.67 -12.38
C ILE A 210 -14.99 -17.11 -10.93
N VAL A 211 -15.62 -16.39 -10.01
CA VAL A 211 -15.60 -16.66 -8.56
C VAL A 211 -16.87 -17.38 -8.17
N GLU A 212 -16.74 -18.56 -7.57
CA GLU A 212 -17.89 -19.29 -7.03
C GLU A 212 -18.43 -18.62 -5.76
N PRO A 213 -19.74 -18.71 -5.48
CA PRO A 213 -20.35 -18.01 -4.34
C PRO A 213 -19.70 -18.32 -2.99
N VAL A 214 -19.36 -19.58 -2.71
CA VAL A 214 -18.68 -19.99 -1.45
C VAL A 214 -17.26 -19.46 -1.40
N GLU A 215 -16.56 -19.42 -2.54
CA GLU A 215 -15.21 -18.82 -2.65
C GLU A 215 -15.24 -17.34 -2.29
N LEU A 216 -16.24 -16.58 -2.83
CA LEU A 216 -16.43 -15.19 -2.45
C LEU A 216 -16.61 -15.03 -0.95
N MET A 217 -17.43 -15.85 -0.31
CA MET A 217 -17.64 -15.79 1.13
C MET A 217 -16.36 -16.06 1.93
N ARG A 218 -15.50 -16.98 1.46
CA ARG A 218 -14.17 -17.24 2.09
C ARG A 218 -13.26 -16.03 1.97
N ILE A 219 -13.23 -15.38 0.81
CA ILE A 219 -12.44 -14.17 0.56
C ILE A 219 -12.97 -13.01 1.43
N LEU A 220 -14.29 -12.81 1.51
CA LEU A 220 -14.90 -11.77 2.34
C LEU A 220 -14.59 -11.96 3.83
N LYS A 221 -14.64 -13.22 4.33
CA LYS A 221 -14.25 -13.51 5.71
C LYS A 221 -12.78 -13.16 5.97
N SER A 222 -11.87 -13.62 5.12
CA SER A 222 -10.44 -13.34 5.28
C SER A 222 -10.16 -11.83 5.23
N LEU A 223 -10.75 -11.11 4.28
CA LEU A 223 -10.63 -9.66 4.21
C LEU A 223 -11.17 -8.97 5.47
N HIS A 224 -12.35 -9.33 5.95
CA HIS A 224 -12.91 -8.75 7.17
C HIS A 224 -11.97 -8.94 8.37
N ASP A 225 -11.40 -10.12 8.54
CA ASP A 225 -10.46 -10.42 9.61
C ASP A 225 -9.16 -9.60 9.48
N GLN A 226 -8.67 -9.41 8.24
CA GLN A 226 -7.52 -8.54 7.97
C GLN A 226 -7.83 -7.05 8.25
N LEU A 227 -9.03 -6.56 7.91
CA LEU A 227 -9.45 -5.19 8.23
C LEU A 227 -9.49 -4.95 9.75
N ALA A 228 -10.05 -5.88 10.51
CA ALA A 228 -10.09 -5.81 11.96
C ALA A 228 -8.69 -5.80 12.59
N TYR A 229 -7.76 -6.58 12.04
CA TYR A 229 -6.37 -6.56 12.46
C TYR A 229 -5.71 -5.21 12.17
N LEU A 230 -5.86 -4.69 10.95
CA LEU A 230 -5.27 -3.41 10.54
C LEU A 230 -5.79 -2.25 11.38
N GLU A 231 -7.08 -2.20 11.73
CA GLU A 231 -7.65 -1.17 12.61
C GLU A 231 -6.92 -1.12 13.96
N ILE A 232 -6.56 -2.28 14.50
CA ILE A 232 -5.89 -2.36 15.81
C ILE A 232 -4.42 -1.98 15.74
N VAL A 233 -3.69 -2.53 14.75
CA VAL A 233 -2.22 -2.42 14.75
C VAL A 233 -1.72 -1.13 14.10
N THR A 234 -2.50 -0.47 13.25
CA THR A 234 -2.08 0.73 12.50
C THR A 234 -1.53 1.82 13.42
N ASN A 235 -2.17 2.09 14.56
CA ASN A 235 -1.72 3.12 15.50
C ASN A 235 -0.41 2.77 16.25
N GLY A 236 0.10 1.57 16.10
CA GLY A 236 1.40 1.16 16.65
C GLY A 236 2.58 1.45 15.72
N HIS A 237 2.31 1.95 14.52
CA HIS A 237 3.31 2.25 13.51
C HIS A 237 3.51 3.75 13.31
N ALA A 238 4.61 4.12 12.65
CA ALA A 238 4.98 5.50 12.33
C ALA A 238 5.42 5.63 10.87
N GLY A 239 5.69 6.85 10.40
CA GLY A 239 6.09 7.14 9.03
C GLY A 239 4.97 6.81 8.03
N ASN A 240 5.33 6.23 6.90
CA ASN A 240 4.40 5.90 5.83
C ASN A 240 3.45 4.71 6.15
N TRP A 241 3.75 3.89 7.15
CA TRP A 241 3.00 2.66 7.44
C TRP A 241 1.53 2.88 7.78
N PRO A 242 1.15 3.80 8.69
CA PRO A 242 -0.27 4.04 8.98
C PRO A 242 -1.07 4.47 7.76
N THR A 243 -0.47 5.20 6.82
CA THR A 243 -1.16 5.62 5.61
C THR A 243 -1.43 4.45 4.65
N ILE A 244 -0.50 3.48 4.57
CA ILE A 244 -0.71 2.23 3.80
C ILE A 244 -1.83 1.40 4.43
N GLY A 245 -1.89 1.27 5.75
CA GLY A 245 -2.96 0.55 6.44
C GLY A 245 -4.34 1.13 6.13
N CYS A 246 -4.48 2.45 6.28
CA CYS A 246 -5.74 3.14 5.96
C CYS A 246 -6.11 3.02 4.47
N ARG A 247 -5.12 3.11 3.57
CA ARG A 247 -5.31 2.89 2.13
C ARG A 247 -5.88 1.51 1.84
N GLY A 248 -5.29 0.46 2.41
CA GLY A 248 -5.75 -0.92 2.22
C GLY A 248 -7.19 -1.13 2.70
N ILE A 249 -7.51 -0.62 3.90
CA ILE A 249 -8.87 -0.70 4.46
C ILE A 249 -9.87 0.02 3.55
N LEU A 250 -9.64 1.29 3.22
CA LEU A 250 -10.57 2.08 2.39
C LEU A 250 -10.76 1.47 1.00
N ALA A 251 -9.69 0.98 0.38
CA ALA A 251 -9.76 0.36 -0.94
C ALA A 251 -10.57 -0.94 -0.94
N ALA A 252 -10.41 -1.80 0.08
CA ALA A 252 -11.22 -3.01 0.22
C ALA A 252 -12.70 -2.71 0.43
N LEU A 253 -13.03 -1.72 1.26
CA LEU A 253 -14.41 -1.30 1.52
C LEU A 253 -15.08 -0.71 0.29
N ALA A 254 -14.34 0.05 -0.52
CA ALA A 254 -14.83 0.61 -1.78
C ALA A 254 -15.04 -0.49 -2.84
N ALA A 255 -14.15 -1.49 -2.89
CA ALA A 255 -14.26 -2.59 -3.83
C ALA A 255 -15.37 -3.59 -3.47
N LEU A 256 -15.59 -3.85 -2.18
CA LEU A 256 -16.50 -4.88 -1.65
C LEU A 256 -17.42 -4.26 -0.58
N PRO A 257 -18.40 -3.46 -0.95
CA PRO A 257 -19.22 -2.66 -0.04
C PRO A 257 -20.19 -3.47 0.83
N VAL A 258 -20.25 -4.78 0.66
CA VAL A 258 -21.09 -5.70 1.43
C VAL A 258 -20.52 -6.02 2.81
N LEU A 259 -19.25 -5.68 3.09
CA LEU A 259 -18.62 -5.95 4.38
C LEU A 259 -19.27 -5.13 5.50
N ARG A 260 -19.51 -5.79 6.63
CA ARG A 260 -20.03 -5.18 7.85
C ARG A 260 -19.01 -4.20 8.44
N ASP A 261 -19.50 -3.34 9.31
CA ASP A 261 -18.69 -2.36 10.07
C ASP A 261 -17.92 -1.35 9.20
N ARG A 262 -18.28 -1.28 7.90
CA ARG A 262 -17.64 -0.41 6.91
C ARG A 262 -17.61 1.07 7.33
N GLU A 263 -18.66 1.55 7.98
CA GLU A 263 -18.75 2.95 8.45
C GLU A 263 -17.75 3.22 9.58
N GLN A 264 -17.58 2.25 10.48
CA GLN A 264 -16.59 2.32 11.55
C GLN A 264 -15.18 2.33 10.98
N PHE A 265 -14.86 1.39 10.09
CA PHE A 265 -13.55 1.31 9.45
C PHE A 265 -13.23 2.57 8.63
N ALA A 266 -14.18 3.08 7.85
CA ALA A 266 -13.97 4.30 7.07
C ALA A 266 -13.73 5.51 7.96
N HIS A 267 -14.54 5.68 9.02
CA HIS A 267 -14.36 6.77 10.00
C HIS A 267 -13.00 6.68 10.70
N TYR A 268 -12.60 5.49 11.12
CA TYR A 268 -11.30 5.22 11.71
C TYR A 268 -10.17 5.68 10.77
N CYS A 269 -10.20 5.25 9.51
CA CYS A 269 -9.17 5.60 8.53
C CYS A 269 -9.06 7.10 8.25
N ILE A 270 -10.20 7.78 8.05
CA ILE A 270 -10.22 9.23 7.78
C ILE A 270 -9.63 10.01 8.96
N ARG A 271 -9.98 9.64 10.19
CA ARG A 271 -9.43 10.26 11.40
C ARG A 271 -7.92 9.97 11.50
N THR A 272 -7.52 8.71 11.37
CA THR A 272 -6.11 8.30 11.47
C THR A 272 -5.25 8.99 10.42
N LEU A 273 -5.71 9.09 9.17
CA LEU A 273 -5.00 9.84 8.13
C LEU A 273 -4.81 11.30 8.51
N SER A 274 -5.85 11.95 9.06
CA SER A 274 -5.75 13.34 9.48
C SER A 274 -4.73 13.54 10.62
N GLU A 275 -4.72 12.65 11.60
CA GLU A 275 -3.76 12.67 12.71
C GLU A 275 -2.33 12.43 12.22
N GLN A 276 -2.14 11.41 11.39
CA GLN A 276 -0.83 11.05 10.85
C GLN A 276 -0.24 12.13 9.94
N ILE A 277 -1.04 12.74 9.07
CA ILE A 277 -0.58 13.81 8.19
C ILE A 277 -0.23 15.06 8.97
N ALA A 278 -0.96 15.37 10.03
CA ALA A 278 -0.63 16.49 10.92
C ALA A 278 0.68 16.26 11.70
N ASP A 279 1.05 15.00 12.00
CA ASP A 279 2.28 14.65 12.72
C ASP A 279 3.51 14.60 11.84
N GLN A 280 3.40 14.04 10.62
CA GLN A 280 4.56 13.70 9.80
C GLN A 280 4.79 14.62 8.60
N VAL A 281 3.96 15.62 8.35
CA VAL A 281 4.15 16.55 7.23
C VAL A 281 4.46 17.94 7.73
N LEU A 282 5.61 18.45 7.29
CA LEU A 282 6.12 19.76 7.64
C LEU A 282 5.21 20.89 7.07
N PRO A 283 5.27 22.12 7.61
CA PRO A 283 4.41 23.22 7.14
C PRO A 283 4.54 23.55 5.66
N ASP A 284 5.69 23.27 5.04
CA ASP A 284 5.95 23.45 3.60
C ASP A 284 5.45 22.27 2.74
N GLY A 285 4.83 21.26 3.37
CA GLY A 285 4.25 20.13 2.66
C GLY A 285 5.19 18.94 2.47
N VAL A 286 6.41 18.99 2.98
CA VAL A 286 7.36 17.88 2.85
C VAL A 286 7.17 16.89 3.98
N GLN A 287 7.16 15.59 3.68
CA GLN A 287 7.07 14.53 4.68
C GLN A 287 8.40 14.41 5.45
N ASP A 288 8.35 14.21 6.76
CA ASP A 288 9.45 14.37 7.70
C ASP A 288 10.58 13.34 7.62
N GLU A 289 10.43 12.30 6.80
CA GLU A 289 11.53 11.42 6.45
C GLU A 289 12.48 12.06 5.43
N LEU A 290 12.09 13.20 4.83
CA LEU A 290 12.89 14.00 3.91
C LEU A 290 13.48 13.20 2.73
N THR A 291 12.74 12.20 2.27
CA THR A 291 13.12 11.38 1.12
C THR A 291 12.05 11.52 0.03
N PRO A 292 12.40 11.85 -1.22
CA PRO A 292 11.43 11.93 -2.31
C PRO A 292 10.58 10.67 -2.47
N HIS A 293 11.19 9.48 -2.36
CA HIS A 293 10.50 8.21 -2.49
C HIS A 293 9.42 8.00 -1.41
N TYR A 294 9.76 8.16 -0.11
CA TYR A 294 8.78 7.94 0.96
C TYR A 294 7.76 9.06 1.05
N HIS A 295 8.14 10.28 0.70
CA HIS A 295 7.17 11.36 0.48
C HIS A 295 6.14 10.96 -0.59
N TRP A 296 6.60 10.46 -1.75
CA TRP A 296 5.74 9.96 -2.81
C TRP A 296 4.85 8.79 -2.34
N CYS A 297 5.39 7.86 -1.55
CA CYS A 297 4.59 6.78 -0.98
C CYS A 297 3.39 7.32 -0.17
N VAL A 298 3.61 8.34 0.66
CA VAL A 298 2.52 8.95 1.46
C VAL A 298 1.54 9.69 0.56
N VAL A 299 2.00 10.45 -0.43
CA VAL A 299 1.12 11.12 -1.42
C VAL A 299 0.23 10.11 -2.13
N ASN A 300 0.82 9.04 -2.67
CA ASN A 300 0.08 7.99 -3.35
C ASN A 300 -0.93 7.28 -2.43
N ASN A 301 -0.55 7.03 -1.17
CA ASN A 301 -1.47 6.45 -0.19
C ASN A 301 -2.67 7.36 0.07
N LEU A 302 -2.45 8.68 0.16
CA LEU A 302 -3.53 9.66 0.34
C LEU A 302 -4.43 9.76 -0.90
N LEU A 303 -3.86 9.78 -2.11
CA LEU A 303 -4.64 9.84 -3.35
C LEU A 303 -5.55 8.62 -3.51
N VAL A 304 -5.03 7.42 -3.27
CA VAL A 304 -5.83 6.18 -3.31
C VAL A 304 -6.88 6.18 -2.20
N SER A 305 -6.53 6.64 -1.00
CA SER A 305 -7.47 6.73 0.12
C SER A 305 -8.59 7.73 -0.16
N LEU A 306 -8.27 8.88 -0.75
CA LEU A 306 -9.25 9.90 -1.14
C LEU A 306 -10.25 9.36 -2.16
N ARG A 307 -9.75 8.73 -3.23
CA ARG A 307 -10.60 8.10 -4.23
C ARG A 307 -11.53 7.07 -3.60
N SER A 308 -10.97 6.18 -2.77
CA SER A 308 -11.74 5.12 -2.11
C SER A 308 -12.76 5.69 -1.12
N ALA A 309 -12.41 6.74 -0.37
CA ALA A 309 -13.34 7.42 0.54
C ALA A 309 -14.50 8.05 -0.23
N ARG A 310 -14.24 8.69 -1.39
CA ARG A 310 -15.28 9.27 -2.24
C ARG A 310 -16.21 8.22 -2.84
N GLU A 311 -15.72 7.05 -3.25
CA GLU A 311 -16.56 5.91 -3.65
C GLU A 311 -17.47 5.46 -2.49
N LEU A 312 -17.06 5.65 -1.24
CA LEU A 312 -17.87 5.37 -0.05
C LEU A 312 -18.83 6.54 0.34
N GLY A 313 -18.87 7.62 -0.45
CA GLY A 313 -19.65 8.82 -0.16
C GLY A 313 -19.06 9.68 0.98
N ARG A 314 -17.76 9.59 1.19
CA ARG A 314 -16.99 10.30 2.22
C ARG A 314 -15.91 11.15 1.57
N ASP A 315 -15.27 12.02 2.35
CA ASP A 315 -14.08 12.77 1.92
C ASP A 315 -13.03 12.79 3.04
N LEU A 316 -11.81 13.12 2.71
CA LEU A 316 -10.80 13.40 3.72
C LEU A 316 -11.07 14.76 4.38
N ALA A 317 -10.54 14.97 5.60
CA ALA A 317 -10.71 16.23 6.28
C ALA A 317 -10.12 17.40 5.45
N PRO A 318 -10.75 18.59 5.44
CA PRO A 318 -10.30 19.72 4.62
C PRO A 318 -8.82 20.07 4.83
N ARG A 319 -8.34 20.05 6.07
CA ARG A 319 -6.94 20.29 6.38
C ARG A 319 -6.01 19.23 5.80
N THR A 320 -6.44 17.98 5.72
CA THR A 320 -5.67 16.88 5.09
C THR A 320 -5.57 17.12 3.60
N LEU A 321 -6.66 17.56 2.94
CA LEU A 321 -6.67 17.91 1.52
C LEU A 321 -5.74 19.10 1.22
N GLU A 322 -5.79 20.15 2.01
CA GLU A 322 -4.89 21.30 1.88
C GLU A 322 -3.42 20.89 2.03
N THR A 323 -3.13 19.94 2.93
CA THR A 323 -1.77 19.43 3.09
C THR A 323 -1.38 18.54 1.92
N LEU A 324 -2.29 17.70 1.42
CA LEU A 324 -2.04 16.89 0.22
C LEU A 324 -1.69 17.76 -1.00
N HIS A 325 -2.33 18.92 -1.19
CA HIS A 325 -1.97 19.86 -2.26
C HIS A 325 -0.52 20.35 -2.13
N ARG A 326 -0.08 20.72 -0.92
CA ARG A 326 1.32 21.12 -0.70
C ARG A 326 2.30 19.97 -0.94
N MET A 327 1.92 18.74 -0.52
CA MET A 327 2.72 17.54 -0.76
C MET A 327 2.89 17.24 -2.26
N VAL A 328 1.80 17.35 -3.01
CA VAL A 328 1.82 17.16 -4.47
C VAL A 328 2.70 18.21 -5.14
N HIS A 329 2.63 19.46 -4.68
CA HIS A 329 3.51 20.53 -5.19
C HIS A 329 5.00 20.20 -4.98
N TYR A 330 5.38 19.72 -3.79
CA TYR A 330 6.76 19.25 -3.56
C TYR A 330 7.11 18.06 -4.47
N THR A 331 6.23 17.08 -4.61
CA THR A 331 6.44 15.93 -5.50
C THR A 331 6.78 16.38 -6.93
N GLN A 332 6.05 17.37 -7.48
CA GLN A 332 6.32 17.94 -8.81
C GLN A 332 7.74 18.51 -8.93
N GLN A 333 8.25 19.14 -7.87
CA GLN A 333 9.59 19.68 -7.88
C GLN A 333 10.67 18.58 -7.88
N THR A 334 10.36 17.41 -7.35
CA THR A 334 11.30 16.27 -7.32
C THR A 334 11.37 15.49 -8.64
N ILE A 335 10.47 15.73 -9.59
CA ILE A 335 10.48 15.05 -10.90
C ILE A 335 11.51 15.74 -11.82
N MET A 336 12.33 14.95 -12.48
CA MET A 336 13.33 15.43 -13.42
C MET A 336 12.68 16.19 -14.59
N PRO A 337 13.34 17.18 -15.19
CA PRO A 337 12.75 17.99 -16.24
C PRO A 337 12.27 17.22 -17.46
N ASP A 338 12.94 16.12 -17.80
CA ASP A 338 12.58 15.21 -18.89
C ASP A 338 11.49 14.20 -18.52
N GLY A 339 10.99 14.23 -17.29
CA GLY A 339 9.98 13.30 -16.78
C GLY A 339 10.48 11.86 -16.62
N SER A 340 11.77 11.59 -16.78
CA SER A 340 12.32 10.23 -16.80
C SER A 340 12.27 9.54 -15.45
N ALA A 341 12.48 10.29 -14.36
CA ALA A 341 12.58 9.76 -13.01
C ALA A 341 12.32 10.81 -11.93
N GLN A 342 12.16 10.36 -10.70
CA GLN A 342 12.18 11.19 -9.51
C GLN A 342 13.61 11.33 -8.97
N LEU A 343 13.92 12.48 -8.35
CA LEU A 343 15.13 12.74 -7.61
C LEU A 343 15.41 11.69 -6.53
N ALA A 344 16.64 11.18 -6.47
CA ALA A 344 17.01 10.07 -5.60
C ALA A 344 17.78 10.48 -4.34
N PHE A 345 17.39 11.53 -3.64
CA PHE A 345 17.99 11.87 -2.34
C PHE A 345 17.60 10.86 -1.26
N ASN A 346 18.55 10.55 -0.36
CA ASN A 346 18.35 9.60 0.74
C ASN A 346 17.94 8.20 0.26
N ASP A 347 17.16 7.42 1.03
CA ASP A 347 16.65 6.09 0.63
C ASP A 347 15.59 6.20 -0.50
N SER A 348 15.91 6.87 -1.59
CA SER A 348 15.03 7.01 -2.75
C SER A 348 15.49 6.18 -3.94
N ASP A 349 14.53 5.72 -4.74
CA ASP A 349 14.81 5.07 -6.02
C ASP A 349 14.77 6.11 -7.14
N CYS A 350 15.64 5.97 -8.14
CA CYS A 350 15.51 6.66 -9.43
C CYS A 350 14.39 5.99 -10.27
N ALA A 351 13.21 5.82 -9.72
CA ALA A 351 12.10 5.23 -10.43
C ALA A 351 11.24 6.28 -11.13
N SER A 352 10.63 5.92 -12.26
CA SER A 352 9.57 6.73 -12.84
C SER A 352 8.38 6.78 -11.89
N VAL A 353 8.00 7.98 -11.48
CA VAL A 353 6.75 8.23 -10.79
C VAL A 353 5.66 8.35 -11.85
N PRO A 354 4.48 7.73 -11.66
CA PRO A 354 3.32 8.01 -12.52
C PRO A 354 3.11 9.52 -12.61
N SER A 355 2.68 10.03 -13.76
CA SER A 355 2.50 11.48 -13.87
C SER A 355 1.55 11.96 -12.79
N VAL A 356 1.94 13.01 -12.09
CA VAL A 356 1.16 13.59 -11.00
C VAL A 356 -0.22 14.00 -11.52
N GLU A 357 -0.29 14.48 -12.77
CA GLU A 357 -1.53 14.83 -13.45
C GLU A 357 -2.50 13.64 -13.51
N SER A 358 -2.03 12.48 -13.96
CA SER A 358 -2.85 11.26 -14.03
C SER A 358 -3.39 10.82 -12.66
N LEU A 359 -2.63 11.01 -11.60
CA LEU A 359 -3.06 10.64 -10.25
C LEU A 359 -4.06 11.64 -9.67
N LEU A 360 -3.87 12.92 -9.96
CA LEU A 360 -4.83 13.96 -9.57
C LEU A 360 -6.13 13.84 -10.32
N GLU A 361 -6.09 13.54 -11.62
CA GLU A 361 -7.26 13.19 -12.42
C GLU A 361 -8.01 12.01 -11.78
N GLN A 362 -7.32 10.92 -11.48
CA GLN A 362 -7.92 9.77 -10.79
C GLN A 362 -8.50 10.10 -9.42
N ALA A 363 -7.98 11.10 -8.73
CA ALA A 363 -8.46 11.58 -7.44
C ALA A 363 -9.53 12.68 -7.54
N GLY A 364 -9.83 13.18 -8.76
CA GLY A 364 -10.73 14.31 -8.98
C GLY A 364 -10.20 15.61 -8.37
N LEU A 365 -8.91 15.86 -8.56
CA LEU A 365 -8.16 17.02 -8.06
C LEU A 365 -7.45 17.79 -9.19
N GLU A 366 -7.87 17.62 -10.43
CA GLU A 366 -7.22 18.17 -11.63
C GLU A 366 -7.10 19.71 -11.58
N ASP A 367 -8.12 20.37 -11.06
CA ASP A 367 -8.16 21.83 -10.94
C ASP A 367 -7.26 22.38 -9.80
N SER A 368 -6.62 21.49 -9.05
CA SER A 368 -5.93 21.83 -7.82
C SER A 368 -4.43 22.02 -7.98
N LEU A 369 -3.89 21.74 -9.17
CA LEU A 369 -2.46 21.89 -9.42
C LEU A 369 -2.09 23.33 -9.73
N PRO A 370 -1.18 23.94 -8.96
CA PRO A 370 -0.42 25.05 -9.46
C PRO A 370 0.43 24.55 -10.64
N SER A 371 0.50 25.32 -11.72
CA SER A 371 1.49 25.06 -12.76
C SER A 371 2.87 24.94 -12.11
N PRO A 372 3.76 24.04 -12.58
CA PRO A 372 5.11 23.92 -12.04
C PRO A 372 5.73 25.31 -11.92
N ALA A 373 6.22 25.64 -10.73
CA ALA A 373 6.79 26.96 -10.50
C ALA A 373 7.93 27.19 -11.49
N ARG A 374 7.87 28.32 -12.15
CA ARG A 374 8.93 28.79 -13.08
C ARG A 374 9.87 29.64 -12.28
N GLY A 375 10.89 29.05 -11.68
CA GLY A 375 11.90 29.82 -10.93
C GLY A 375 12.43 29.04 -9.73
N PRO A 376 13.20 29.70 -8.88
CA PRO A 376 13.69 29.11 -7.65
C PRO A 376 12.53 28.82 -6.68
N GLU A 377 12.50 27.61 -6.13
CA GLU A 377 11.59 27.22 -5.05
C GLU A 377 12.36 26.75 -3.82
N LEU A 378 11.94 27.21 -2.67
CA LEU A 378 12.52 26.84 -1.39
C LEU A 378 11.46 26.21 -0.49
N PHE A 379 11.79 25.06 0.06
CA PHE A 379 11.05 24.38 1.10
C PHE A 379 11.81 24.56 2.44
N PRO A 380 11.53 25.65 3.16
CA PRO A 380 12.41 26.10 4.24
C PRO A 380 12.40 25.20 5.46
N TYR A 381 11.32 24.48 5.72
CA TYR A 381 11.24 23.54 6.84
C TYR A 381 11.96 22.22 6.53
N ALA A 382 11.87 21.75 5.29
CA ALA A 382 12.65 20.61 4.81
C ALA A 382 14.11 20.99 4.52
N GLY A 383 14.41 22.28 4.29
CA GLY A 383 15.74 22.76 3.91
C GLY A 383 16.16 22.38 2.50
N VAL A 384 15.20 22.14 1.60
CA VAL A 384 15.46 21.75 0.21
C VAL A 384 15.13 22.90 -0.72
N ALA A 385 16.01 23.15 -1.70
CA ALA A 385 15.83 24.18 -2.72
C ALA A 385 15.88 23.56 -4.12
N PHE A 386 15.02 24.05 -5.00
CA PHE A 386 14.99 23.71 -6.42
C PHE A 386 15.18 24.95 -7.28
N LEU A 387 16.02 24.84 -8.31
CA LEU A 387 16.22 25.87 -9.32
C LEU A 387 15.89 25.27 -10.68
N ARG A 388 14.86 25.82 -11.35
CA ARG A 388 14.45 25.40 -12.70
C ARG A 388 14.53 26.57 -13.64
N GLN A 389 15.23 26.40 -14.74
CA GLN A 389 15.27 27.35 -15.85
C GLN A 389 14.30 26.85 -16.94
N ARG A 390 13.84 27.79 -17.79
CA ARG A 390 12.89 27.49 -18.86
C ARG A 390 13.47 26.56 -19.91
N PRO A 391 12.67 25.66 -20.50
CA PRO A 391 13.09 24.78 -21.59
C PRO A 391 13.70 25.54 -22.79
N GLU A 392 13.20 26.74 -23.09
CA GLU A 392 13.66 27.55 -24.22
C GLU A 392 15.10 28.07 -24.04
N GLU A 393 15.63 28.04 -22.81
CA GLU A 393 16.97 28.50 -22.44
C GLU A 393 17.95 27.34 -22.16
N GLY A 394 17.52 26.09 -22.44
CA GLY A 394 18.25 24.87 -22.09
C GLY A 394 17.88 24.38 -20.71
N ASP A 395 17.20 23.23 -20.64
CA ASP A 395 16.70 22.62 -19.38
C ASP A 395 17.78 22.58 -18.31
N LEU A 396 17.74 23.53 -17.38
CA LEU A 396 18.59 23.53 -16.21
C LEU A 396 17.75 23.20 -14.97
N TYR A 397 18.14 22.18 -14.24
CA TYR A 397 17.55 21.82 -12.98
C TYR A 397 18.65 21.56 -11.95
N LEU A 398 18.54 22.22 -10.81
CA LEU A 398 19.38 21.94 -9.66
C LEU A 398 18.48 21.71 -8.45
N ALA A 399 18.69 20.61 -7.76
CA ALA A 399 18.13 20.35 -6.44
C ALA A 399 19.26 20.36 -5.40
N PHE A 400 19.04 21.02 -4.28
CA PHE A 400 20.01 21.18 -3.20
C PHE A 400 19.38 20.76 -1.87
N ASP A 401 20.03 19.85 -1.14
CA ASP A 401 19.65 19.44 0.22
C ASP A 401 20.55 20.12 1.24
N GLY A 402 20.09 21.24 1.80
CA GLY A 402 20.72 21.95 2.92
C GLY A 402 19.99 21.79 4.24
N GLY A 403 19.07 20.82 4.31
CA GLY A 403 18.16 20.62 5.44
C GLY A 403 18.73 19.82 6.60
N PRO A 404 17.91 19.63 7.64
CA PRO A 404 18.24 18.77 8.77
C PRO A 404 18.18 17.29 8.38
N TYR A 405 18.53 16.41 9.30
CA TYR A 405 18.24 14.99 9.17
C TYR A 405 16.75 14.72 9.46
N GLY A 406 16.11 13.93 8.59
CA GLY A 406 14.74 13.49 8.77
C GLY A 406 14.56 12.34 9.76
N ARG A 407 13.33 11.99 10.03
CA ARG A 407 12.95 10.97 11.04
C ARG A 407 13.47 9.55 10.70
N GLY A 408 13.61 9.22 9.44
CA GLY A 408 14.08 7.90 8.98
C GLY A 408 14.67 7.95 7.58
N HIS A 409 15.20 6.81 7.09
CA HIS A 409 15.68 6.63 5.71
C HIS A 409 16.78 7.63 5.27
N GLN A 410 17.55 8.15 6.20
CA GLN A 410 18.54 9.21 5.97
C GLN A 410 19.91 8.67 5.59
N HIS A 411 20.54 9.43 4.68
CA HIS A 411 21.96 9.27 4.32
C HIS A 411 22.81 10.40 4.93
N GLU A 412 24.13 10.27 4.87
CA GLU A 412 25.09 11.31 5.28
C GLU A 412 25.38 12.22 4.10
N ASP A 413 24.35 12.83 3.52
CA ASP A 413 24.32 13.50 2.20
C ASP A 413 24.03 15.02 2.27
N LYS A 414 24.00 15.62 3.46
CA LYS A 414 23.66 17.03 3.62
C LYS A 414 24.64 17.93 2.86
N LEU A 415 24.13 19.05 2.35
CA LEU A 415 24.78 19.94 1.38
C LEU A 415 25.01 19.24 0.01
N GLY A 416 24.34 18.13 -0.23
CA GLY A 416 24.35 17.44 -1.50
C GLY A 416 23.49 18.15 -2.54
N PHE A 417 23.81 17.95 -3.81
CA PHE A 417 23.01 18.51 -4.87
C PHE A 417 22.99 17.62 -6.12
N TRP A 418 21.90 17.74 -6.85
CA TRP A 418 21.69 17.14 -8.17
C TRP A 418 21.71 18.22 -9.23
N LEU A 419 22.42 18.00 -10.31
CA LEU A 419 22.48 18.91 -11.43
C LEU A 419 22.11 18.18 -12.73
N PHE A 420 21.03 18.65 -13.37
CA PHE A 420 20.62 18.24 -14.71
C PHE A 420 20.65 19.44 -15.64
N ALA A 421 21.25 19.29 -16.82
CA ALA A 421 21.30 20.33 -17.85
C ALA A 421 21.52 19.72 -19.24
N TYR A 422 21.07 20.38 -20.27
CA TYR A 422 21.26 19.95 -21.66
C TYR A 422 20.81 18.48 -21.91
N GLY A 423 19.69 18.07 -21.29
CA GLY A 423 19.12 16.76 -21.46
C GLY A 423 19.89 15.61 -20.77
N ARG A 424 20.75 15.90 -19.78
CA ARG A 424 21.51 14.89 -19.03
C ARG A 424 21.83 15.31 -17.60
N SER A 425 21.97 14.36 -16.71
CA SER A 425 22.47 14.57 -15.36
C SER A 425 24.00 14.69 -15.36
N PHE A 426 24.53 15.74 -14.73
CA PHE A 426 25.96 16.00 -14.53
C PHE A 426 26.43 15.60 -13.14
N LEU A 427 25.61 15.85 -12.13
CA LEU A 427 25.83 15.42 -10.77
C LEU A 427 24.57 14.70 -10.31
N VAL A 428 24.75 13.58 -9.66
CA VAL A 428 23.68 12.69 -9.23
C VAL A 428 23.87 12.29 -7.78
N ASP A 429 22.81 11.84 -7.15
CA ASP A 429 22.83 11.12 -5.91
C ASP A 429 22.51 9.64 -6.20
N PRO A 430 23.20 8.66 -5.59
CA PRO A 430 22.99 7.26 -5.89
C PRO A 430 21.67 6.72 -5.32
N GLY A 431 21.05 7.44 -4.39
CA GLY A 431 19.89 6.95 -3.67
C GLY A 431 20.17 5.67 -2.89
N ARG A 432 19.19 4.78 -2.88
CA ARG A 432 19.36 3.45 -2.28
C ARG A 432 19.54 2.36 -3.34
N HIS A 433 20.08 1.22 -2.89
CA HIS A 433 20.03 -0.05 -3.59
C HIS A 433 19.06 -1.01 -2.86
N LEU A 434 19.52 -2.14 -2.36
CA LEU A 434 18.71 -3.06 -1.56
C LEU A 434 18.88 -2.78 -0.06
N TYR A 435 17.89 -3.12 0.77
CA TYR A 435 18.00 -3.10 2.22
C TYR A 435 18.78 -4.32 2.77
N ASP A 436 19.77 -4.78 2.03
CA ASP A 436 20.70 -5.81 2.44
C ASP A 436 21.82 -5.20 3.30
N ARG A 437 21.83 -5.54 4.58
CA ARG A 437 22.83 -5.07 5.55
C ARG A 437 24.08 -5.96 5.64
N SER A 438 24.22 -6.94 4.75
CA SER A 438 25.42 -7.78 4.71
C SER A 438 26.66 -6.93 4.38
N ALA A 439 27.81 -7.41 4.81
CA ALA A 439 29.08 -6.72 4.54
C ALA A 439 29.44 -6.65 3.05
N ALA A 440 28.86 -7.53 2.25
CA ALA A 440 29.08 -7.57 0.81
C ALA A 440 28.20 -6.58 0.01
N SER A 441 27.17 -5.99 0.65
CA SER A 441 26.25 -5.09 -0.02
C SER A 441 26.75 -3.65 -0.05
N TYR A 442 26.29 -2.90 -1.03
CA TYR A 442 26.54 -1.46 -1.13
C TYR A 442 25.75 -0.62 -0.11
N TYR A 443 24.88 -1.20 0.70
CA TYR A 443 23.98 -0.50 1.61
C TYR A 443 24.67 0.54 2.50
N ASN A 444 25.75 0.14 3.18
CA ASN A 444 26.49 1.05 4.07
C ASN A 444 27.28 2.12 3.30
N TYR A 445 27.84 1.77 2.13
CA TYR A 445 28.55 2.72 1.27
C TYR A 445 27.60 3.80 0.75
N LEU A 446 26.46 3.40 0.18
CA LEU A 446 25.48 4.34 -0.40
C LEU A 446 24.90 5.30 0.64
N ARG A 447 24.91 4.96 1.91
CA ARG A 447 24.46 5.83 3.00
C ARG A 447 25.56 6.74 3.56
N SER A 448 26.80 6.52 3.16
CA SER A 448 27.95 7.32 3.63
C SER A 448 28.17 8.55 2.77
N THR A 449 28.71 9.61 3.35
CA THR A 449 29.02 10.88 2.66
C THR A 449 29.85 10.69 1.39
N ARG A 450 30.67 9.64 1.34
CA ARG A 450 31.56 9.35 0.18
C ARG A 450 30.81 8.96 -1.09
N ALA A 451 29.55 8.54 -0.97
CA ALA A 451 28.72 8.14 -2.12
C ALA A 451 28.01 9.33 -2.77
N HIS A 452 27.97 10.47 -2.10
CA HIS A 452 27.11 11.60 -2.47
C HIS A 452 27.91 12.79 -3.09
N SER A 453 27.21 13.62 -3.83
CA SER A 453 27.74 14.88 -4.41
C SER A 453 27.77 15.98 -3.34
N THR A 454 28.57 15.80 -2.29
CA THR A 454 28.70 16.70 -1.15
C THR A 454 30.17 16.83 -0.69
N ILE A 455 30.42 17.43 0.47
CA ILE A 455 31.74 17.79 0.97
C ILE A 455 32.20 16.80 2.06
N LEU A 456 33.44 16.33 1.96
CA LEU A 456 34.18 15.69 3.03
C LEU A 456 35.12 16.70 3.71
N ILE A 457 35.15 16.75 5.03
CA ILE A 457 36.06 17.60 5.79
C ILE A 457 37.20 16.73 6.32
N ASN A 458 38.43 17.01 5.90
CA ASN A 458 39.60 16.19 6.22
C ASN A 458 39.48 14.70 5.86
N GLY A 459 38.62 14.37 4.90
CA GLY A 459 38.36 12.99 4.53
C GLY A 459 37.34 12.29 5.40
N ASP A 460 36.80 12.94 6.41
CA ASP A 460 35.73 12.43 7.28
C ASP A 460 34.36 12.75 6.74
N GLY A 461 33.42 11.81 6.93
CA GLY A 461 32.03 11.97 6.56
C GLY A 461 31.17 12.60 7.65
N GLN A 462 29.90 12.79 7.35
CA GLN A 462 28.88 13.30 8.28
C GLN A 462 28.47 12.17 9.25
N HIS A 463 28.38 12.46 10.56
CA HIS A 463 28.16 11.43 11.57
C HIS A 463 26.85 11.57 12.36
N SER A 464 25.94 12.43 11.94
CA SER A 464 24.82 12.87 12.79
C SER A 464 23.46 12.30 12.40
N ARG A 465 23.40 11.14 11.73
CA ARG A 465 22.15 10.51 11.32
C ARG A 465 21.14 10.42 12.47
N GLY A 466 19.98 11.04 12.29
CA GLY A 466 18.85 10.88 13.18
C GLY A 466 18.97 11.52 14.56
N ARG A 467 19.81 12.54 14.74
CA ARG A 467 19.83 13.29 16.01
C ARG A 467 18.75 14.36 16.04
N PRO A 468 17.83 14.33 17.04
CA PRO A 468 16.75 15.31 17.15
C PRO A 468 17.24 16.76 17.30
N ASP A 469 18.43 16.94 17.90
CA ASP A 469 19.06 18.23 18.15
C ASP A 469 19.64 18.89 16.88
N THR A 470 19.68 18.17 15.76
CA THR A 470 20.06 18.72 14.45
C THR A 470 18.89 19.25 13.63
N TRP A 471 17.67 19.10 14.13
CA TRP A 471 16.49 19.64 13.50
C TRP A 471 16.41 21.16 13.64
N ILE A 472 15.97 21.81 12.57
CA ILE A 472 15.58 23.22 12.63
C ILE A 472 14.14 23.25 13.20
N PRO A 473 13.90 23.97 14.31
CA PRO A 473 12.59 24.04 14.93
C PRO A 473 11.56 24.74 14.04
#